data_69e88e77eac8e6ccb65f87f440706b68
#
_entry.id   69e88e77eac8e6ccb65f87f440706b68
#
_cell.length_a   1.000
_cell.length_b   1.000
_cell.length_c   1.000
_cell.angle_alpha   90.00
_cell.angle_beta   90.00
_cell.angle_gamma   90.00
#
_symmetry.space_group_name_H-M   'P 1'
#
loop_
_entity.id
_entity.type
_entity.pdbx_description
1 polymer ?
#
loop_
_entity_poly.entity_id
_entity_poly.type
_entity_poly.pdbx_seq_one_letter_code
_entity_poly.pdbx_strand_id
1 'polypeptide(L)'
;SGGIRPSIIRASGVAEGGKTSCALAFARNFQATVDNSMAIYIKSEGRLSADMIARSGVDTSPDKWFVYKSNIFESVLQLMRDLITDNPTNCKYFFIIDSMDAMVPKKDMDRSFEDADKVAGGSVLSSNFLKKMALGLATRWHICFMISQVRSKVSVNMYEKTDPKLTNASGGNA
;
A
#
# COMPACT_ATOMS: atom_id res chain seq x y z
N SER A 1 -21.59 -2.46 16.05
CA SER A 1 -21.00 -2.04 14.76
C SER A 1 -19.56 -2.48 14.70
N GLY A 2 -19.28 -3.51 13.91
CA GLY A 2 -17.93 -4.02 13.69
C GLY A 2 -17.25 -3.27 12.54
N GLY A 3 -16.58 -2.16 12.83
CA GLY A 3 -15.72 -1.47 11.88
C GLY A 3 -14.26 -1.76 12.13
N ILE A 4 -13.42 -1.59 11.10
CA ILE A 4 -11.97 -1.63 11.24
C ILE A 4 -11.56 -0.41 12.06
N ARG A 5 -10.83 -0.65 13.15
CA ARG A 5 -10.24 0.44 13.95
C ARG A 5 -9.11 1.12 13.17
N PRO A 6 -8.80 2.39 13.47
CA PRO A 6 -7.66 3.09 12.89
C PRO A 6 -6.38 2.27 13.04
N SER A 7 -5.78 1.90 11.91
CA SER A 7 -4.67 0.95 11.91
C SER A 7 -4.02 0.85 10.53
N ILE A 8 -2.98 0.06 10.47
CA ILE A 8 -2.41 -0.40 9.20
C ILE A 8 -2.90 -1.82 8.94
N ILE A 9 -3.49 -2.02 7.77
CA ILE A 9 -3.91 -3.33 7.27
C ILE A 9 -2.92 -3.73 6.19
N ARG A 10 -2.44 -4.95 6.27
CA ARG A 10 -1.59 -5.51 5.24
C ARG A 10 -2.31 -6.66 4.54
N ALA A 11 -2.47 -6.55 3.24
CA ALA A 11 -2.95 -7.63 2.39
C ALA A 11 -1.79 -8.20 1.58
N SER A 12 -1.49 -9.46 1.78
CA SER A 12 -0.49 -10.19 1.01
C SER A 12 -1.12 -11.37 0.28
N GLY A 13 -0.58 -11.67 -0.88
CA GLY A 13 -1.05 -12.77 -1.71
C GLY A 13 -0.37 -12.77 -3.07
N VAL A 14 -0.66 -13.78 -3.87
CA VAL A 14 -0.17 -13.85 -5.25
C VAL A 14 -0.69 -12.67 -6.07
N ALA A 15 0.01 -12.34 -7.15
CA ALA A 15 -0.45 -11.35 -8.12
C ALA A 15 -1.86 -11.73 -8.61
N GLU A 16 -2.70 -10.72 -8.90
CA GLU A 16 -4.09 -10.89 -9.36
C GLU A 16 -5.03 -11.60 -8.35
N GLY A 17 -4.63 -11.72 -7.08
CA GLY A 17 -5.41 -12.38 -6.02
C GLY A 17 -6.57 -11.57 -5.44
N GLY A 18 -7.01 -10.48 -6.08
CA GLY A 18 -8.13 -9.64 -5.62
C GLY A 18 -7.78 -8.65 -4.50
N LYS A 19 -6.51 -8.43 -4.21
CA LYS A 19 -6.06 -7.50 -3.16
C LYS A 19 -6.51 -6.06 -3.42
N THR A 20 -6.38 -5.60 -4.67
CA THR A 20 -6.82 -4.25 -5.07
C THR A 20 -8.32 -4.11 -4.98
N SER A 21 -9.09 -5.11 -5.43
CA SER A 21 -10.55 -5.12 -5.29
C SER A 21 -10.99 -5.07 -3.83
N CYS A 22 -10.30 -5.81 -2.97
CA CYS A 22 -10.54 -5.79 -1.53
C CYS A 22 -10.27 -4.40 -0.92
N ALA A 23 -9.13 -3.78 -1.27
CA ALA A 23 -8.79 -2.43 -0.82
C ALA A 23 -9.83 -1.39 -1.24
N LEU A 24 -10.30 -1.46 -2.48
CA LEU A 24 -11.34 -0.56 -3.00
C LEU A 24 -12.68 -0.76 -2.30
N ALA A 25 -13.06 -2.00 -1.98
CA ALA A 25 -14.27 -2.29 -1.22
C ALA A 25 -14.22 -1.70 0.19
N PHE A 26 -13.09 -1.81 0.88
CA PHE A 26 -12.87 -1.15 2.17
C PHE A 26 -12.91 0.37 2.07
N ALA A 27 -12.29 0.95 1.04
CA ALA A 27 -12.31 2.38 0.81
C ALA A 27 -13.73 2.90 0.58
N ARG A 28 -14.53 2.21 -0.24
CA ARG A 28 -15.94 2.52 -0.43
C ARG A 28 -16.72 2.54 0.89
N ASN A 29 -16.57 1.51 1.69
CA ASN A 29 -17.24 1.44 2.98
C ASN A 29 -16.79 2.56 3.93
N PHE A 30 -15.51 2.88 3.92
CA PHE A 30 -14.97 3.99 4.70
C PHE A 30 -15.58 5.32 4.27
N GLN A 31 -15.65 5.59 2.98
CA GLN A 31 -16.28 6.81 2.43
C GLN A 31 -17.76 6.92 2.82
N ALA A 32 -18.47 5.79 2.83
CA ALA A 32 -19.91 5.75 3.16
C ALA A 32 -20.21 5.88 4.64
N THR A 33 -19.30 5.46 5.52
CA THR A 33 -19.57 5.35 6.97
C THR A 33 -18.82 6.37 7.81
N VAL A 34 -17.78 7.00 7.29
CA VAL A 34 -16.98 7.99 8.00
C VAL A 34 -17.24 9.36 7.41
N ASP A 35 -17.80 10.26 8.19
CA ASP A 35 -18.01 11.64 7.80
C ASP A 35 -16.68 12.36 7.61
N ASN A 36 -16.64 13.34 6.67
CA ASN A 36 -15.45 14.10 6.36
C ASN A 36 -14.24 13.19 6.07
N SER A 37 -14.41 12.29 5.13
CA SER A 37 -13.42 11.27 4.77
C SER A 37 -12.97 11.38 3.31
N MET A 38 -11.78 10.91 3.04
CA MET A 38 -11.20 10.85 1.71
C MET A 38 -10.36 9.59 1.55
N ALA A 39 -10.46 8.93 0.41
CA ALA A 39 -9.58 7.83 0.03
C ALA A 39 -8.42 8.36 -0.82
N ILE A 40 -7.21 7.98 -0.44
CA ILE A 40 -5.97 8.33 -1.15
C ILE A 40 -5.38 7.04 -1.72
N TYR A 41 -5.39 6.93 -3.04
CA TYR A 41 -4.84 5.77 -3.73
C TYR A 41 -3.41 6.06 -4.21
N ILE A 42 -2.44 5.40 -3.62
CA ILE A 42 -1.03 5.54 -3.95
C ILE A 42 -0.65 4.39 -4.89
N LYS A 43 -0.43 4.73 -6.15
CA LYS A 43 -0.07 3.79 -7.21
C LYS A 43 1.44 3.85 -7.48
N SER A 44 2.14 2.79 -7.16
CA SER A 44 3.60 2.71 -7.32
C SER A 44 4.02 2.18 -8.68
N GLU A 45 3.16 1.40 -9.34
CA GLU A 45 3.43 0.83 -10.66
C GLU A 45 2.15 0.60 -11.45
N GLY A 46 2.30 0.46 -12.76
CA GLY A 46 1.19 0.13 -13.64
C GLY A 46 0.11 1.19 -13.75
N ARG A 47 -1.04 0.78 -14.25
CA ARG A 47 -2.23 1.62 -14.40
C ARG A 47 -3.33 1.14 -13.47
N LEU A 48 -4.06 2.08 -12.90
CA LEU A 48 -5.27 1.78 -12.17
C LEU A 48 -6.40 1.49 -13.16
N SER A 49 -7.03 0.33 -13.03
CA SER A 49 -8.11 -0.08 -13.91
C SER A 49 -9.38 0.75 -13.66
N ALA A 50 -9.84 1.50 -14.66
CA ALA A 50 -11.09 2.25 -14.58
C ALA A 50 -12.30 1.34 -14.36
N ASP A 51 -12.28 0.14 -14.95
CA ASP A 51 -13.33 -0.86 -14.78
C ASP A 51 -13.39 -1.41 -13.35
N MET A 52 -12.25 -1.67 -12.74
CA MET A 52 -12.16 -2.10 -11.35
C MET A 52 -12.67 -1.03 -10.39
N ILE A 53 -12.32 0.23 -10.62
CA ILE A 53 -12.83 1.37 -9.84
C ILE A 53 -14.35 1.45 -9.97
N ALA A 54 -14.87 1.41 -11.18
CA ALA A 54 -16.31 1.50 -11.44
C ALA A 54 -17.07 0.36 -10.75
N ARG A 55 -16.59 -0.87 -10.85
CA ARG A 55 -17.21 -2.04 -10.20
C ARG A 55 -17.16 -2.00 -8.68
N SER A 56 -16.14 -1.39 -8.11
CA SER A 56 -16.01 -1.27 -6.66
C SER A 56 -17.07 -0.37 -6.03
N GLY A 57 -17.60 0.59 -6.80
CA GLY A 57 -18.53 1.60 -6.30
C GLY A 57 -17.88 2.67 -5.43
N VAL A 58 -16.55 2.77 -5.43
CA VAL A 58 -15.84 3.83 -4.71
C VAL A 58 -16.24 5.20 -5.29
N ASP A 59 -16.43 6.18 -4.42
CA ASP A 59 -16.73 7.55 -4.82
C ASP A 59 -15.45 8.24 -5.28
N THR A 60 -15.40 8.61 -6.57
CA THR A 60 -14.24 9.24 -7.21
C THR A 60 -14.35 10.76 -7.32
N SER A 61 -15.32 11.38 -6.64
CA SER A 61 -15.43 12.83 -6.57
C SER A 61 -14.15 13.47 -6.03
N PRO A 62 -13.77 14.68 -6.46
CA PRO A 62 -12.50 15.31 -6.07
C PRO A 62 -12.32 15.52 -4.56
N ASP A 63 -13.42 15.63 -3.81
CA ASP A 63 -13.42 15.76 -2.34
C ASP A 63 -13.41 14.42 -1.60
N LYS A 64 -13.54 13.30 -2.33
CA LYS A 64 -13.61 11.93 -1.77
C LYS A 64 -12.50 11.01 -2.23
N TRP A 65 -11.77 11.38 -3.27
CA TRP A 65 -10.82 10.51 -3.93
C TRP A 65 -9.65 11.28 -4.50
N PHE A 66 -8.44 10.78 -4.25
CA PHE A 66 -7.22 11.30 -4.84
C PHE A 66 -6.27 10.16 -5.21
N VAL A 67 -5.70 10.22 -6.41
CA VAL A 67 -4.71 9.26 -6.88
C VAL A 67 -3.35 9.93 -6.94
N TYR A 68 -2.38 9.33 -6.25
CA TYR A 68 -0.99 9.74 -6.26
C TYR A 68 -0.12 8.65 -6.90
N LYS A 69 0.56 9.00 -7.97
CA LYS A 69 1.43 8.08 -8.70
C LYS A 69 2.89 8.37 -8.36
N SER A 70 3.49 7.48 -7.61
CA SER A 70 4.92 7.53 -7.28
C SER A 70 5.39 6.18 -6.77
N ASN A 71 6.58 5.77 -7.16
CA ASN A 71 7.28 4.62 -6.60
C ASN A 71 8.43 5.02 -5.66
N ILE A 72 8.59 6.32 -5.39
CA ILE A 72 9.62 6.82 -4.48
C ILE A 72 9.10 6.78 -3.06
N PHE A 73 9.70 5.95 -2.23
CA PHE A 73 9.26 5.70 -0.86
C PHE A 73 9.16 6.97 -0.01
N GLU A 74 10.20 7.83 -0.05
CA GLU A 74 10.23 9.08 0.73
C GLU A 74 9.15 10.07 0.27
N SER A 75 8.84 10.11 -1.02
CA SER A 75 7.78 10.97 -1.55
C SER A 75 6.40 10.54 -1.06
N VAL A 76 6.15 9.25 -0.98
CA VAL A 76 4.91 8.68 -0.43
C VAL A 76 4.79 8.98 1.06
N LEU A 77 5.86 8.78 1.83
CA LEU A 77 5.88 9.12 3.26
C LEU A 77 5.62 10.61 3.48
N GLN A 78 6.23 11.47 2.68
CA GLN A 78 6.06 12.92 2.81
C GLN A 78 4.62 13.33 2.51
N LEU A 79 4.01 12.79 1.44
CA LEU A 79 2.60 13.05 1.13
C LEU A 79 1.70 12.67 2.30
N MET A 80 1.87 11.48 2.86
CA MET A 80 1.03 11.00 3.96
C MET A 80 1.22 11.85 5.21
N ARG A 81 2.46 12.21 5.54
CA ARG A 81 2.76 13.10 6.68
C ARG A 81 2.12 14.45 6.50
N ASP A 82 2.24 15.07 5.34
CA ASP A 82 1.67 16.38 5.06
C ASP A 82 0.14 16.36 5.20
N LEU A 83 -0.51 15.36 4.67
CA LEU A 83 -1.96 15.20 4.79
C LEU A 83 -2.42 14.98 6.25
N ILE A 84 -1.65 14.25 7.03
CA ILE A 84 -1.98 13.95 8.43
C ILE A 84 -1.70 15.14 9.34
N THR A 85 -0.61 15.85 9.13
CA THR A 85 -0.16 16.97 9.99
C THR A 85 -0.82 18.29 9.63
N ASP A 86 -0.93 18.62 8.35
CA ASP A 86 -1.64 19.79 7.85
C ASP A 86 -3.07 19.42 7.47
N ASN A 87 -3.91 19.28 8.46
CA ASN A 87 -5.27 18.76 8.32
C ASN A 87 -6.27 19.62 9.13
N PRO A 88 -6.47 20.90 8.75
CA PRO A 88 -7.27 21.83 9.52
C PRO A 88 -8.75 21.44 9.60
N THR A 89 -9.27 20.74 8.60
CA THR A 89 -10.66 20.28 8.56
C THR A 89 -10.88 18.96 9.27
N ASN A 90 -9.84 18.37 9.85
CA ASN A 90 -9.89 17.05 10.50
C ASN A 90 -10.45 15.95 9.59
N CYS A 91 -10.03 15.94 8.33
CA CYS A 91 -10.39 14.92 7.37
C CYS A 91 -9.82 13.56 7.78
N LYS A 92 -10.61 12.51 7.64
CA LYS A 92 -10.16 11.13 7.89
C LYS A 92 -9.74 10.49 6.59
N TYR A 93 -8.53 9.97 6.54
CA TYR A 93 -7.96 9.38 5.33
C TYR A 93 -7.96 7.86 5.36
N PHE A 94 -8.32 7.28 4.24
CA PHE A 94 -8.09 5.88 3.93
C PHE A 94 -7.02 5.80 2.84
N PHE A 95 -5.80 5.46 3.22
CA PHE A 95 -4.69 5.31 2.30
C PHE A 95 -4.66 3.89 1.74
N ILE A 96 -4.50 3.77 0.43
CA ILE A 96 -4.19 2.49 -0.23
C ILE A 96 -2.81 2.61 -0.84
N ILE A 97 -1.91 1.70 -0.54
CA ILE A 97 -0.59 1.60 -1.17
C ILE A 97 -0.56 0.36 -2.05
N ASP A 98 -0.52 0.55 -3.36
CA ASP A 98 -0.55 -0.52 -4.34
C ASP A 98 0.62 -0.37 -5.34
N SER A 99 1.71 -1.02 -5.09
CA SER A 99 2.04 -1.92 -3.98
C SER A 99 3.35 -1.51 -3.32
N MET A 100 3.60 -2.02 -2.12
CA MET A 100 4.87 -1.80 -1.43
C MET A 100 6.07 -2.39 -2.17
N ASP A 101 5.85 -3.44 -2.94
CA ASP A 101 6.90 -4.17 -3.67
C ASP A 101 7.59 -3.33 -4.75
N ALA A 102 6.89 -2.39 -5.34
CA ALA A 102 7.43 -1.50 -6.37
C ALA A 102 8.05 -0.21 -5.81
N MET A 103 7.97 0.00 -4.49
CA MET A 103 8.57 1.17 -3.85
C MET A 103 10.10 1.07 -3.86
N VAL A 104 10.75 2.18 -4.15
CA VAL A 104 12.21 2.32 -4.22
C VAL A 104 12.64 3.48 -3.34
N PRO A 105 13.68 3.32 -2.51
CA PRO A 105 14.31 4.45 -1.83
C PRO A 105 14.87 5.45 -2.83
N LYS A 106 14.71 6.74 -2.55
CA LYS A 106 15.19 7.81 -3.43
C LYS A 106 16.68 7.67 -3.78
N LYS A 107 17.50 7.29 -2.80
CA LYS A 107 18.94 7.05 -2.97
C LYS A 107 19.27 5.95 -3.99
N ASP A 108 18.32 5.05 -4.28
CA ASP A 108 18.53 3.92 -5.19
C ASP A 108 18.01 4.21 -6.60
N MET A 109 17.38 5.37 -6.84
CA MET A 109 16.85 5.75 -8.16
C MET A 109 17.95 5.98 -9.20
N ASP A 110 19.12 6.46 -8.76
CA ASP A 110 20.27 6.81 -9.63
C ASP A 110 21.26 5.65 -9.76
N ARG A 111 20.98 4.49 -9.18
CA ARG A 111 21.85 3.31 -9.28
C ARG A 111 21.78 2.66 -10.65
N SER A 112 22.94 2.20 -11.16
CA SER A 112 23.00 1.42 -12.37
C SER A 112 22.30 0.06 -12.22
N PHE A 113 21.91 -0.55 -13.33
CA PHE A 113 21.29 -1.89 -13.33
C PHE A 113 22.17 -2.96 -12.69
N GLU A 114 23.49 -2.79 -12.70
CA GLU A 114 24.46 -3.71 -12.09
C GLU A 114 24.37 -3.74 -10.55
N ASP A 115 23.88 -2.65 -9.93
CA ASP A 115 23.68 -2.54 -8.49
C ASP A 115 22.25 -2.87 -8.04
N ALA A 116 21.37 -3.26 -8.94
CA ALA A 116 19.97 -3.51 -8.67
C ALA A 116 19.72 -4.61 -7.62
N ASP A 117 20.62 -5.59 -7.56
CA ASP A 117 20.54 -6.69 -6.58
C ASP A 117 20.77 -6.26 -5.12
N LYS A 118 21.28 -5.05 -4.90
CA LYS A 118 21.54 -4.48 -3.57
C LYS A 118 20.44 -3.53 -3.09
N VAL A 119 19.38 -3.36 -3.85
CA VAL A 119 18.26 -2.49 -3.47
C VAL A 119 17.53 -3.10 -2.26
N ALA A 120 17.24 -2.26 -1.28
CA ALA A 120 16.47 -2.67 -0.11
C ALA A 120 15.13 -3.28 -0.55
N GLY A 121 14.92 -4.54 -0.23
CA GLY A 121 13.70 -5.26 -0.58
C GLY A 121 12.46 -4.64 0.06
N GLY A 122 11.29 -4.92 -0.50
CA GLY A 122 10.00 -4.44 -0.02
C GLY A 122 9.76 -4.70 1.47
N SER A 123 10.38 -5.74 2.04
CA SER A 123 10.33 -6.06 3.47
C SER A 123 10.91 -4.96 4.36
N VAL A 124 12.09 -4.44 3.99
CA VAL A 124 12.75 -3.37 4.75
C VAL A 124 11.95 -2.07 4.67
N LEU A 125 11.45 -1.73 3.49
CA LEU A 125 10.63 -0.53 3.30
C LEU A 125 9.32 -0.61 4.07
N SER A 126 8.64 -1.76 4.05
CA SER A 126 7.41 -1.99 4.82
C SER A 126 7.65 -1.87 6.33
N SER A 127 8.74 -2.44 6.83
CA SER A 127 9.10 -2.34 8.24
C SER A 127 9.38 -0.89 8.65
N ASN A 128 10.12 -0.14 7.83
CA ASN A 128 10.38 1.27 8.07
C ASN A 128 9.10 2.12 8.00
N PHE A 129 8.20 1.81 7.07
CA PHE A 129 6.90 2.46 6.98
C PHE A 129 6.08 2.26 8.26
N LEU A 130 5.96 1.01 8.73
CA LEU A 130 5.24 0.67 9.95
C LEU A 130 5.78 1.45 11.15
N LYS A 131 7.10 1.48 11.33
CA LYS A 131 7.72 2.21 12.44
C LYS A 131 7.45 3.72 12.41
N LYS A 132 7.43 4.31 11.21
CA LYS A 132 7.28 5.76 11.03
C LYS A 132 5.84 6.25 11.07
N MET A 133 4.89 5.43 10.64
CA MET A 133 3.52 5.88 10.37
C MET A 133 2.47 5.33 11.32
N ALA A 134 2.71 4.18 11.95
CA ALA A 134 1.67 3.47 12.72
C ALA A 134 1.03 4.34 13.81
N LEU A 135 1.84 5.03 14.60
CA LEU A 135 1.33 5.86 15.68
C LEU A 135 0.52 7.05 15.15
N GLY A 136 1.04 7.75 14.14
CA GLY A 136 0.36 8.90 13.55
C GLY A 136 -0.98 8.54 12.91
N LEU A 137 -1.06 7.39 12.26
CA LEU A 137 -2.31 6.88 11.68
C LEU A 137 -3.32 6.52 12.80
N ALA A 138 -2.89 5.76 13.79
CA ALA A 138 -3.77 5.28 14.86
C ALA A 138 -4.33 6.42 15.72
N THR A 139 -3.48 7.36 16.14
CA THR A 139 -3.88 8.46 17.03
C THR A 139 -4.81 9.48 16.38
N ARG A 140 -4.76 9.61 15.05
CA ARG A 140 -5.56 10.57 14.28
C ARG A 140 -6.70 9.93 13.49
N TRP A 141 -7.02 8.67 13.74
CA TRP A 141 -8.13 7.95 13.12
C TRP A 141 -8.03 7.80 11.61
N HIS A 142 -6.82 7.55 11.10
CA HIS A 142 -6.59 7.19 9.71
C HIS A 142 -6.36 5.69 9.55
N ILE A 143 -6.64 5.18 8.35
CA ILE A 143 -6.40 3.78 7.98
C ILE A 143 -5.42 3.76 6.82
N CYS A 144 -4.49 2.82 6.83
CA CYS A 144 -3.64 2.52 5.69
C CYS A 144 -3.78 1.04 5.30
N PHE A 145 -4.14 0.81 4.06
CA PHE A 145 -4.23 -0.52 3.47
C PHE A 145 -3.03 -0.74 2.55
N MET A 146 -2.10 -1.58 2.97
CA MET A 146 -0.87 -1.90 2.23
C MET A 146 -1.04 -3.18 1.45
N ILE A 147 -0.81 -3.13 0.15
CA ILE A 147 -0.81 -4.29 -0.73
C ILE A 147 0.62 -4.76 -0.93
N SER A 148 0.86 -6.05 -0.67
CA SER A 148 2.12 -6.73 -0.92
C SER A 148 1.88 -8.01 -1.72
N GLN A 149 2.86 -8.41 -2.53
CA GLN A 149 2.81 -9.65 -3.28
C GLN A 149 3.58 -10.75 -2.57
N VAL A 150 3.06 -11.98 -2.63
CA VAL A 150 3.80 -13.17 -2.24
C VAL A 150 4.66 -13.59 -3.44
N ARG A 151 5.94 -13.73 -3.23
CA ARG A 151 6.87 -14.25 -4.23
C ARG A 151 7.17 -15.70 -3.91
N SER A 152 6.95 -16.60 -4.86
CA SER A 152 7.49 -17.95 -4.79
C SER A 152 8.99 -17.90 -5.00
N LYS A 153 9.75 -18.60 -4.16
CA LYS A 153 11.16 -18.86 -4.46
C LYS A 153 11.19 -19.74 -5.71
N VAL A 154 11.72 -19.20 -6.79
CA VAL A 154 12.03 -20.03 -7.97
C VAL A 154 13.30 -20.79 -7.62
N SER A 155 13.19 -22.09 -7.42
CA SER A 155 14.37 -22.97 -7.30
C SER A 155 15.02 -23.04 -8.68
N VAL A 156 16.28 -22.64 -8.77
CA VAL A 156 17.09 -22.77 -9.97
C VAL A 156 17.53 -24.23 -10.18
N ASN A 157 17.34 -25.09 -9.20
CA ASN A 157 17.66 -26.50 -9.24
C ASN A 157 16.45 -27.30 -9.76
N MET A 158 16.55 -27.81 -10.97
CA MET A 158 15.51 -28.65 -11.59
C MET A 158 15.15 -29.91 -10.78
N TYR A 159 15.93 -30.24 -9.76
CA TYR A 159 15.74 -31.42 -8.89
C TYR A 159 15.21 -31.09 -7.51
N GLU A 160 15.05 -29.82 -7.16
CA GLU A 160 14.46 -29.42 -5.87
C GLU A 160 12.96 -29.25 -5.98
N LYS A 161 12.19 -30.09 -5.29
CA LYS A 161 10.75 -29.92 -5.17
C LYS A 161 10.49 -28.59 -4.46
N THR A 162 9.72 -27.72 -5.10
CA THR A 162 9.30 -26.44 -4.51
C THR A 162 8.39 -26.74 -3.33
N ASP A 163 8.87 -26.49 -2.10
CA ASP A 163 8.03 -26.58 -0.92
C ASP A 163 7.09 -25.35 -0.90
N PRO A 164 5.77 -25.54 -0.83
CA PRO A 164 4.82 -24.42 -0.73
C PRO A 164 5.05 -23.51 0.48
N LYS A 165 5.77 -24.00 1.50
CA LYS A 165 6.16 -23.22 2.68
C LYS A 165 7.28 -22.20 2.42
N LEU A 166 7.91 -22.26 1.24
CA LEU A 166 8.97 -21.32 0.83
C LEU A 166 8.46 -20.08 0.11
N THR A 167 7.17 -19.84 0.09
CA THR A 167 6.60 -18.57 -0.38
C THR A 167 6.73 -17.51 0.72
N ASN A 168 7.36 -16.40 0.39
CA ASN A 168 7.51 -15.27 1.32
C ASN A 168 6.70 -14.08 0.84
N ALA A 169 5.99 -13.44 1.77
CA ALA A 169 5.38 -12.15 1.49
C ALA A 169 6.47 -11.07 1.42
N SER A 170 6.46 -10.26 0.37
CA SER A 170 7.28 -9.06 0.33
C SER A 170 6.85 -8.14 1.50
N GLY A 171 7.82 -7.65 2.25
CA GLY A 171 7.53 -6.79 3.39
C GLY A 171 7.82 -7.40 4.76
N GLY A 172 8.38 -8.61 4.81
CA GLY A 172 8.79 -9.30 6.04
C GLY A 172 7.63 -9.77 6.92
N ASN A 173 7.97 -10.57 7.91
CA ASN A 173 7.04 -10.90 8.99
C ASN A 173 7.01 -9.72 9.97
N ALA A 174 5.90 -9.07 10.08
CA ALA A 174 5.61 -8.14 11.16
C ALA A 174 4.88 -8.90 12.27
#